data_ef90a1b4fc05b45f37b654a8733030d1
#
_entry.id   ef90a1b4fc05b45f37b654a8733030d1
#
_cell.length_a   1.000
_cell.length_b   1.000
_cell.length_c   1.000
_cell.angle_alpha   90.00
_cell.angle_beta   90.00
_cell.angle_gamma   90.00
#
_symmetry.space_group_name_H-M   'P 1'
#
loop_
_entity.id
_entity.type
_entity.pdbx_description
1 polymer ?
#
loop_
_entity_poly.entity_id
_entity_poly.type
_entity_poly.pdbx_seq_one_letter_code
_entity_poly.pdbx_strand_id
1 'polypeptide(L)'
;MILKKVKISSLPKLSLRTLVRDTMLMAGVAVGEYCLGNNITVPFSTQPAHEITKEQLEDLNTPADMFAIRKKLRRGCHSTEPSIHGGMGLEKYVQVTSPLRRYLDLLVHYQLRSFLTNQPLLKDEKVSKIISLVDIPIRANRQTERYSNQHWKLVYLMQNPDTKVTATIVELLDRSRLMVSVNELAMTKKLSTGEKNNLNDIVELINTSVNLVNQEAYFK
;
A
#
# COMPACT_ATOMS: atom_id res chain seq x y z
N MET A 1 29.69 6.93 14.32
CA MET A 1 28.51 7.45 13.58
C MET A 1 27.47 7.82 14.62
N ILE A 2 27.17 9.11 14.79
CA ILE A 2 26.15 9.55 15.76
C ILE A 2 24.79 9.20 15.14
N LEU A 3 24.11 8.19 15.68
CA LEU A 3 22.74 7.86 15.32
C LEU A 3 21.84 9.04 15.66
N LYS A 4 21.32 9.71 14.64
CA LYS A 4 20.33 10.78 14.85
C LYS A 4 19.08 10.19 15.55
N LYS A 5 18.51 10.96 16.45
CA LYS A 5 17.28 10.57 17.15
C LYS A 5 16.13 10.39 16.14
N VAL A 6 15.53 9.21 16.12
CA VAL A 6 14.35 8.92 15.30
C VAL A 6 13.13 9.55 15.98
N LYS A 7 12.28 10.19 15.19
CA LYS A 7 10.98 10.73 15.63
C LYS A 7 9.88 10.13 14.76
N ILE A 8 8.80 9.72 15.39
CA ILE A 8 7.57 9.31 14.72
C ILE A 8 6.51 10.36 15.01
N SER A 9 5.83 10.82 13.97
CA SER A 9 4.75 11.79 14.11
C SER A 9 3.60 11.43 13.15
N SER A 10 2.38 11.67 13.61
CA SER A 10 1.22 11.56 12.74
C SER A 10 1.26 12.62 11.64
N LEU A 11 0.88 12.25 10.43
CA LEU A 11 0.73 13.21 9.36
C LEU A 11 -0.60 13.95 9.51
N PRO A 12 -0.60 15.30 9.47
CA PRO A 12 -1.84 16.06 9.54
C PRO A 12 -2.76 15.72 8.35
N LYS A 13 -4.07 15.63 8.64
CA LYS A 13 -5.10 15.50 7.60
C LYS A 13 -5.25 16.87 6.90
N LEU A 14 -4.63 17.02 5.74
CA LEU A 14 -4.72 18.24 4.93
C LEU A 14 -5.67 18.01 3.76
N SER A 15 -6.65 18.88 3.57
CA SER A 15 -7.59 18.84 2.44
C SER A 15 -6.87 18.85 1.09
N LEU A 16 -5.76 19.57 0.98
CA LEU A 16 -4.91 19.62 -0.21
C LEU A 16 -4.33 18.24 -0.60
N ARG A 17 -4.06 17.35 0.36
CA ARG A 17 -3.60 15.99 0.04
C ARG A 17 -4.69 15.18 -0.65
N THR A 18 -5.93 15.35 -0.23
CA THR A 18 -7.09 14.72 -0.87
C THR A 18 -7.26 15.26 -2.28
N LEU A 19 -7.21 16.58 -2.46
CA LEU A 19 -7.29 17.20 -3.79
C LEU A 19 -6.21 16.69 -4.75
N VAL A 20 -4.94 16.66 -4.30
CA VAL A 20 -3.83 16.14 -5.11
C VAL A 20 -4.04 14.68 -5.45
N ARG A 21 -4.44 13.84 -4.49
CA ARG A 21 -4.74 12.44 -4.73
C ARG A 21 -5.82 12.27 -5.80
N ASP A 22 -6.92 12.97 -5.66
CA ASP A 22 -8.07 12.84 -6.55
C ASP A 22 -7.72 13.34 -7.97
N THR A 23 -6.98 14.45 -8.08
CA THR A 23 -6.46 14.94 -9.38
C THR A 23 -5.51 13.92 -10.03
N MET A 24 -4.65 13.25 -9.26
CA MET A 24 -3.78 12.20 -9.80
C MET A 24 -4.58 10.98 -10.30
N LEU A 25 -5.64 10.60 -9.60
CA LEU A 25 -6.53 9.52 -10.03
C LEU A 25 -7.27 9.92 -11.31
N MET A 26 -7.85 11.12 -11.37
CA MET A 26 -8.51 11.64 -12.57
C MET A 26 -7.57 11.67 -13.78
N ALA A 27 -6.34 12.14 -13.62
CA ALA A 27 -5.34 12.14 -14.68
C ALA A 27 -5.06 10.71 -15.19
N GLY A 28 -4.96 9.74 -14.29
CA GLY A 28 -4.73 8.33 -14.66
C GLY A 28 -5.91 7.69 -15.40
N VAL A 29 -7.13 8.01 -15.04
CA VAL A 29 -8.35 7.59 -15.75
C VAL A 29 -8.40 8.24 -17.14
N ALA A 30 -8.27 9.56 -17.23
CA ALA A 30 -8.31 10.30 -18.49
C ALA A 30 -7.26 9.83 -19.51
N VAL A 31 -6.02 9.58 -19.03
CA VAL A 31 -4.96 9.03 -19.89
C VAL A 31 -5.29 7.61 -20.33
N GLY A 32 -5.82 6.78 -19.42
CA GLY A 32 -6.24 5.42 -19.77
C GLY A 32 -7.31 5.39 -20.86
N GLU A 33 -8.32 6.24 -20.75
CA GLU A 33 -9.39 6.39 -21.75
C GLU A 33 -8.87 6.94 -23.08
N TYR A 34 -8.03 7.97 -23.02
CA TYR A 34 -7.41 8.56 -24.23
C TYR A 34 -6.55 7.54 -24.98
N CYS A 35 -5.70 6.80 -24.28
CA CYS A 35 -4.85 5.77 -24.89
C CYS A 35 -5.69 4.66 -25.53
N LEU A 36 -6.73 4.21 -24.85
CA LEU A 36 -7.62 3.16 -25.37
C LEU A 36 -8.36 3.64 -26.60
N GLY A 37 -8.93 4.87 -26.58
CA GLY A 37 -9.65 5.46 -27.73
C GLY A 37 -8.80 5.70 -28.97
N ASN A 38 -7.46 5.82 -28.80
CA ASN A 38 -6.51 6.01 -29.87
C ASN A 38 -5.66 4.78 -30.19
N ASN A 39 -5.99 3.60 -29.65
CA ASN A 39 -5.24 2.35 -29.83
C ASN A 39 -3.75 2.47 -29.44
N ILE A 40 -3.45 3.24 -28.38
CA ILE A 40 -2.11 3.39 -27.84
C ILE A 40 -1.93 2.35 -26.73
N THR A 41 -1.05 1.38 -26.94
CA THR A 41 -0.74 0.37 -25.90
C THR A 41 0.00 0.99 -24.74
N VAL A 42 -0.54 0.86 -23.53
CA VAL A 42 0.05 1.34 -22.28
C VAL A 42 -0.13 0.33 -21.14
N PRO A 43 0.69 0.39 -20.08
CA PRO A 43 0.51 -0.46 -18.90
C PRO A 43 -0.67 0.00 -18.05
N PHE A 44 -1.82 -0.65 -18.16
CA PHE A 44 -2.94 -0.47 -17.24
C PHE A 44 -2.60 -1.07 -15.88
N SER A 45 -2.91 -0.34 -14.82
CA SER A 45 -2.83 -0.86 -13.44
C SER A 45 -4.16 -1.52 -13.10
N THR A 46 -4.13 -2.81 -12.90
CA THR A 46 -5.32 -3.63 -12.70
C THR A 46 -5.27 -4.31 -11.33
N GLN A 47 -6.43 -4.57 -10.76
CA GLN A 47 -6.58 -5.35 -9.55
C GLN A 47 -7.91 -6.08 -9.62
N PRO A 48 -7.92 -7.42 -9.55
CA PRO A 48 -9.17 -8.15 -9.59
C PRO A 48 -10.19 -7.61 -8.58
N ALA A 49 -11.44 -7.57 -8.98
CA ALA A 49 -12.52 -7.23 -8.07
C ALA A 49 -12.49 -8.16 -6.84
N HIS A 50 -12.80 -7.61 -5.70
CA HIS A 50 -12.95 -8.40 -4.48
C HIS A 50 -14.43 -8.75 -4.28
N GLU A 51 -14.64 -9.86 -3.62
CA GLU A 51 -15.98 -10.33 -3.21
C GLU A 51 -16.48 -9.55 -1.97
N ILE A 52 -16.39 -8.23 -2.00
CA ILE A 52 -16.86 -7.37 -0.93
C ILE A 52 -18.07 -6.63 -1.47
N THR A 53 -19.22 -6.82 -0.84
CA THR A 53 -20.45 -6.13 -1.24
C THR A 53 -20.40 -4.65 -0.85
N LYS A 54 -21.24 -3.82 -1.51
CA LYS A 54 -21.34 -2.40 -1.16
C LYS A 54 -21.77 -2.21 0.29
N GLU A 55 -22.69 -3.04 0.79
CA GLU A 55 -23.15 -3.03 2.17
C GLU A 55 -21.99 -3.28 3.14
N GLN A 56 -21.13 -4.26 2.86
CA GLN A 56 -19.93 -4.52 3.66
C GLN A 56 -18.92 -3.36 3.64
N LEU A 57 -18.92 -2.52 2.61
CA LEU A 57 -18.09 -1.31 2.55
C LEU A 57 -18.71 -0.14 3.34
N GLU A 58 -20.02 -0.04 3.37
CA GLU A 58 -20.75 1.00 4.13
C GLU A 58 -20.68 0.74 5.64
N ASP A 59 -20.61 -0.52 6.06
CA ASP A 59 -20.47 -0.95 7.46
C ASP A 59 -19.04 -0.88 8.00
N LEU A 60 -18.06 -0.41 7.20
CA LEU A 60 -16.65 -0.31 7.60
C LEU A 60 -16.39 0.84 8.57
N ASN A 61 -16.72 0.64 9.82
CA ASN A 61 -16.60 1.67 10.84
C ASN A 61 -15.46 1.41 11.83
N THR A 62 -14.87 0.21 11.84
CA THR A 62 -13.89 -0.17 12.86
C THR A 62 -12.53 -0.58 12.28
N PRO A 63 -11.45 -0.46 13.06
CA PRO A 63 -10.12 -0.93 12.66
C PRO A 63 -10.07 -2.44 12.32
N ALA A 64 -10.86 -3.28 13.02
CA ALA A 64 -10.93 -4.71 12.75
C ALA A 64 -11.58 -5.00 11.39
N ASP A 65 -12.66 -4.28 11.02
CA ASP A 65 -13.30 -4.41 9.70
C ASP A 65 -12.33 -4.04 8.59
N MET A 66 -11.65 -2.89 8.74
CA MET A 66 -10.63 -2.44 7.80
C MET A 66 -9.49 -3.44 7.65
N PHE A 67 -9.09 -4.10 8.74
CA PHE A 67 -8.07 -5.13 8.71
C PHE A 67 -8.55 -6.39 7.98
N ALA A 68 -9.77 -6.86 8.26
CA ALA A 68 -10.38 -8.02 7.63
C ALA A 68 -10.53 -7.83 6.11
N ILE A 69 -11.00 -6.66 5.68
CA ILE A 69 -11.12 -6.34 4.25
C ILE A 69 -9.75 -6.27 3.58
N ARG A 70 -8.76 -5.62 4.21
CA ARG A 70 -7.41 -5.54 3.65
C ARG A 70 -6.80 -6.91 3.38
N LYS A 71 -7.14 -7.94 4.17
CA LYS A 71 -6.72 -9.33 3.93
C LYS A 71 -7.39 -9.96 2.70
N LYS A 72 -8.59 -9.55 2.34
CA LYS A 72 -9.32 -10.04 1.16
C LYS A 72 -8.89 -9.38 -0.13
N LEU A 73 -8.21 -8.23 -0.07
CA LEU A 73 -7.73 -7.53 -1.26
C LEU A 73 -6.70 -8.34 -2.01
N ARG A 74 -6.97 -8.61 -3.27
CA ARG A 74 -6.02 -9.26 -4.17
C ARG A 74 -4.91 -8.28 -4.58
N ARG A 75 -3.78 -8.84 -4.99
CA ARG A 75 -2.64 -8.03 -5.44
C ARG A 75 -2.95 -7.40 -6.79
N GLY A 76 -2.64 -6.10 -6.93
CA GLY A 76 -2.66 -5.42 -8.23
C GLY A 76 -1.46 -5.83 -9.10
N CYS A 77 -1.66 -5.80 -10.40
CA CYS A 77 -0.67 -6.07 -11.42
C CYS A 77 -0.76 -5.02 -12.55
N HIS A 78 0.12 -5.14 -13.54
CA HIS A 78 0.06 -4.33 -14.76
C HIS A 78 -0.20 -5.24 -15.95
N SER A 79 -0.99 -4.75 -16.92
CA SER A 79 -1.34 -5.45 -18.15
C SER A 79 -1.46 -4.44 -19.29
N THR A 80 -1.25 -4.88 -20.53
CA THR A 80 -1.59 -4.08 -21.72
C THR A 80 -3.08 -4.06 -21.99
N GLU A 81 -3.83 -5.02 -21.44
CA GLU A 81 -5.28 -5.05 -21.53
C GLU A 81 -5.91 -4.32 -20.33
N PRO A 82 -6.87 -3.41 -20.58
CA PRO A 82 -7.59 -2.71 -19.53
C PRO A 82 -8.46 -3.68 -18.73
N SER A 83 -8.43 -3.55 -17.41
CA SER A 83 -9.31 -4.28 -16.50
C SER A 83 -9.55 -3.45 -15.24
N ILE A 84 -10.56 -3.80 -14.50
CA ILE A 84 -10.94 -3.10 -13.26
C ILE A 84 -9.78 -3.06 -12.27
N HIS A 85 -9.65 -1.93 -11.58
CA HIS A 85 -8.83 -1.80 -10.38
C HIS A 85 -9.73 -1.82 -9.13
N GLY A 86 -10.03 -3.02 -8.65
CA GLY A 86 -11.03 -3.25 -7.61
C GLY A 86 -10.84 -2.42 -6.34
N GLY A 87 -9.60 -2.26 -5.85
CA GLY A 87 -9.33 -1.47 -4.64
C GLY A 87 -9.51 0.05 -4.79
N MET A 88 -9.68 0.55 -6.03
CA MET A 88 -9.99 1.96 -6.31
C MET A 88 -11.39 2.15 -6.91
N GLY A 89 -12.08 1.06 -7.27
CA GLY A 89 -13.39 1.13 -7.95
C GLY A 89 -13.30 1.76 -9.35
N LEU A 90 -12.14 1.67 -10.03
CA LEU A 90 -11.92 2.26 -11.33
C LEU A 90 -11.92 1.17 -12.41
N GLU A 91 -12.68 1.39 -13.48
CA GLU A 91 -12.75 0.43 -14.60
C GLU A 91 -11.45 0.39 -15.42
N LYS A 92 -10.82 1.54 -15.57
CA LYS A 92 -9.59 1.72 -16.34
C LYS A 92 -8.69 2.69 -15.62
N TYR A 93 -7.47 2.29 -15.36
CA TYR A 93 -6.53 3.17 -14.67
C TYR A 93 -5.10 2.96 -15.16
N VAL A 94 -4.42 4.04 -15.45
CA VAL A 94 -3.01 4.06 -15.85
C VAL A 94 -2.22 4.92 -14.85
N GLN A 95 -1.09 4.42 -14.38
CA GLN A 95 -0.18 5.23 -13.59
C GLN A 95 0.63 6.13 -14.50
N VAL A 96 0.50 7.47 -14.36
CA VAL A 96 1.12 8.43 -15.28
C VAL A 96 1.78 9.63 -14.58
N THR A 97 1.49 9.83 -13.29
CA THR A 97 1.80 11.08 -12.59
C THR A 97 3.19 11.15 -11.97
N SER A 98 4.02 10.11 -12.09
CA SER A 98 5.34 10.08 -11.46
C SER A 98 6.44 9.47 -12.35
N PRO A 99 6.67 9.97 -13.59
CA PRO A 99 7.61 9.37 -14.54
C PRO A 99 9.08 9.43 -14.10
N LEU A 100 9.44 10.36 -13.22
CA LEU A 100 10.82 10.47 -12.71
C LEU A 100 11.24 9.33 -11.78
N ARG A 101 10.29 8.61 -11.18
CA ARG A 101 10.56 7.54 -10.20
C ARG A 101 9.82 6.24 -10.47
N ARG A 102 8.91 6.20 -11.41
CA ARG A 102 8.18 4.98 -11.83
C ARG A 102 8.39 4.76 -13.31
N TYR A 103 9.07 3.68 -13.66
CA TYR A 103 9.42 3.39 -15.04
C TYR A 103 8.19 3.16 -15.93
N LEU A 104 7.13 2.55 -15.40
CA LEU A 104 5.90 2.34 -16.17
C LEU A 104 5.18 3.65 -16.47
N ASP A 105 5.21 4.63 -15.57
CA ASP A 105 4.70 5.97 -15.86
C ASP A 105 5.52 6.63 -17.00
N LEU A 106 6.85 6.48 -16.97
CA LEU A 106 7.72 6.98 -18.03
C LEU A 106 7.40 6.31 -19.38
N LEU A 107 7.09 5.02 -19.38
CA LEU A 107 6.68 4.30 -20.58
C LEU A 107 5.37 4.85 -21.15
N VAL A 108 4.40 5.22 -20.30
CA VAL A 108 3.16 5.88 -20.74
C VAL A 108 3.47 7.21 -21.40
N HIS A 109 4.33 8.04 -20.78
CA HIS A 109 4.75 9.31 -21.36
C HIS A 109 5.47 9.12 -22.70
N TYR A 110 6.30 8.08 -22.84
CA TYR A 110 6.95 7.76 -24.10
C TYR A 110 5.93 7.45 -25.20
N GLN A 111 4.95 6.59 -24.92
CA GLN A 111 3.90 6.23 -25.88
C GLN A 111 3.05 7.44 -26.27
N LEU A 112 2.61 8.24 -25.30
CA LEU A 112 1.84 9.46 -25.57
C LEU A 112 2.63 10.46 -26.43
N ARG A 113 3.89 10.71 -26.07
CA ARG A 113 4.74 11.61 -26.84
C ARG A 113 4.94 11.11 -28.27
N SER A 114 5.23 9.83 -28.44
CA SER A 114 5.39 9.23 -29.78
C SER A 114 4.12 9.42 -30.63
N PHE A 115 2.94 9.18 -30.04
CA PHE A 115 1.67 9.39 -30.72
C PHE A 115 1.49 10.86 -31.13
N LEU A 116 1.67 11.79 -30.22
CA LEU A 116 1.48 13.23 -30.46
C LEU A 116 2.48 13.83 -31.45
N THR A 117 3.65 13.22 -31.59
CA THR A 117 4.69 13.66 -32.54
C THR A 117 4.76 12.80 -33.81
N ASN A 118 3.76 11.96 -34.06
CA ASN A 118 3.70 11.05 -35.21
C ASN A 118 4.94 10.13 -35.32
N GLN A 119 5.50 9.72 -34.18
CA GLN A 119 6.60 8.76 -34.12
C GLN A 119 6.07 7.35 -33.93
N PRO A 120 6.85 6.30 -34.30
CA PRO A 120 6.45 4.92 -34.12
C PRO A 120 6.14 4.58 -32.65
N LEU A 121 5.00 3.93 -32.42
CA LEU A 121 4.62 3.39 -31.13
C LEU A 121 5.27 2.05 -30.87
N LEU A 122 5.55 1.75 -29.61
CA LEU A 122 5.88 0.40 -29.20
C LEU A 122 4.64 -0.48 -29.31
N LYS A 123 4.79 -1.65 -29.94
CA LYS A 123 3.74 -2.65 -30.08
C LYS A 123 3.47 -3.34 -28.75
N ASP A 124 2.31 -3.98 -28.67
CA ASP A 124 1.85 -4.70 -27.47
C ASP A 124 2.88 -5.68 -26.91
N GLU A 125 3.46 -6.54 -27.74
CA GLU A 125 4.49 -7.50 -27.34
C GLU A 125 5.69 -6.84 -26.63
N LYS A 126 6.10 -5.67 -27.11
CA LYS A 126 7.22 -4.93 -26.53
C LYS A 126 6.85 -4.32 -25.18
N VAL A 127 5.65 -3.74 -25.08
CA VAL A 127 5.13 -3.16 -23.83
C VAL A 127 4.93 -4.26 -22.79
N SER A 128 4.32 -5.39 -23.15
CA SER A 128 4.13 -6.57 -22.29
C SER A 128 5.45 -7.13 -21.77
N LYS A 129 6.47 -7.21 -22.64
CA LYS A 129 7.82 -7.62 -22.23
C LYS A 129 8.43 -6.67 -21.22
N ILE A 130 8.27 -5.36 -21.41
CA ILE A 130 8.76 -4.34 -20.48
C ILE A 130 8.04 -4.47 -19.13
N ILE A 131 6.72 -4.63 -19.11
CA ILE A 131 5.94 -4.85 -17.89
C ILE A 131 6.51 -6.04 -17.10
N SER A 132 6.70 -7.18 -17.76
CA SER A 132 7.22 -8.40 -17.13
C SER A 132 8.63 -8.21 -16.55
N LEU A 133 9.50 -7.48 -17.23
CA LEU A 133 10.86 -7.19 -16.76
C LEU A 133 10.87 -6.24 -15.56
N VAL A 134 9.96 -5.27 -15.53
CA VAL A 134 9.92 -4.23 -14.49
C VAL A 134 9.16 -4.70 -13.23
N ASP A 135 8.26 -5.65 -13.34
CA ASP A 135 7.49 -6.19 -12.23
C ASP A 135 8.38 -6.79 -11.12
N ILE A 136 9.46 -7.45 -11.48
CA ILE A 136 10.41 -8.05 -10.52
C ILE A 136 11.06 -6.98 -9.63
N PRO A 137 11.75 -5.96 -10.17
CA PRO A 137 12.34 -4.90 -9.35
C PRO A 137 11.28 -4.06 -8.60
N ILE A 138 10.07 -3.87 -9.15
CA ILE A 138 9.00 -3.18 -8.43
C ILE A 138 8.64 -3.94 -7.15
N ARG A 139 8.53 -5.26 -7.22
CA ARG A 139 8.23 -6.09 -6.03
C ARG A 139 9.36 -6.05 -5.01
N ALA A 140 10.60 -6.17 -5.46
CA ALA A 140 11.78 -6.07 -4.60
C ALA A 140 11.86 -4.71 -3.90
N ASN A 141 11.67 -3.62 -4.64
CA ASN A 141 11.68 -2.27 -4.08
C ASN A 141 10.58 -2.06 -3.03
N ARG A 142 9.34 -2.53 -3.28
CA ARG A 142 8.25 -2.48 -2.30
C ARG A 142 8.56 -3.28 -1.03
N GLN A 143 9.24 -4.40 -1.17
CA GLN A 143 9.65 -5.22 -0.02
C GLN A 143 10.75 -4.51 0.77
N THR A 144 11.76 -3.97 0.11
CA THR A 144 12.84 -3.19 0.73
C THR A 144 12.29 -1.96 1.46
N GLU A 145 11.33 -1.25 0.87
CA GLU A 145 10.66 -0.12 1.52
C GLU A 145 9.94 -0.54 2.81
N ARG A 146 9.24 -1.69 2.80
CA ARG A 146 8.60 -2.22 4.02
C ARG A 146 9.62 -2.57 5.10
N TYR A 147 10.73 -3.21 4.72
CA TYR A 147 11.80 -3.54 5.66
C TYR A 147 12.46 -2.27 6.22
N SER A 148 12.72 -1.28 5.38
CA SER A 148 13.24 0.01 5.82
C SER A 148 12.29 0.70 6.80
N ASN A 149 11.01 0.78 6.48
CA ASN A 149 10.00 1.37 7.36
C ASN A 149 9.90 0.60 8.70
N GLN A 150 9.93 -0.73 8.67
CA GLN A 150 9.95 -1.55 9.88
C GLN A 150 11.20 -1.30 10.71
N HIS A 151 12.37 -1.28 10.06
CA HIS A 151 13.65 -1.02 10.73
C HIS A 151 13.61 0.30 11.52
N TRP A 152 13.17 1.39 10.91
CA TRP A 152 13.13 2.69 11.60
C TRP A 152 12.13 2.75 12.74
N LYS A 153 11.01 2.03 12.66
CA LYS A 153 10.07 1.86 13.78
C LYS A 153 10.75 1.13 14.95
N LEU A 154 11.52 0.09 14.65
CA LEU A 154 12.26 -0.67 15.65
C LEU A 154 13.40 0.16 16.27
N VAL A 155 14.13 0.93 15.48
CA VAL A 155 15.13 1.88 15.98
C VAL A 155 14.50 2.92 16.92
N TYR A 156 13.31 3.42 16.59
CA TYR A 156 12.57 4.30 17.47
C TYR A 156 12.26 3.63 18.82
N LEU A 157 11.73 2.41 18.82
CA LEU A 157 11.46 1.66 20.05
C LEU A 157 12.73 1.38 20.87
N MET A 158 13.84 1.06 20.20
CA MET A 158 15.13 0.84 20.85
C MET A 158 15.69 2.13 21.50
N GLN A 159 15.47 3.29 20.86
CA GLN A 159 15.88 4.59 21.41
C GLN A 159 14.95 5.10 22.52
N ASN A 160 13.78 4.53 22.66
CA ASN A 160 12.77 4.91 23.65
C ASN A 160 12.29 3.63 24.37
N PRO A 161 13.14 3.04 25.23
CA PRO A 161 12.74 1.87 26.02
C PRO A 161 11.56 2.24 26.93
N ASP A 162 10.78 1.24 27.32
CA ASP A 162 9.58 1.38 28.15
C ASP A 162 8.50 2.32 27.55
N THR A 163 8.58 2.58 26.25
CA THR A 163 7.52 3.35 25.58
C THR A 163 6.20 2.59 25.68
N LYS A 164 5.23 3.28 26.26
CA LYS A 164 3.83 2.85 26.25
C LYS A 164 3.21 3.22 24.88
N VAL A 165 2.54 2.25 24.28
CA VAL A 165 1.79 2.43 23.04
C VAL A 165 0.40 1.86 23.18
N THR A 166 -0.54 2.41 22.44
CA THR A 166 -1.89 1.83 22.37
C THR A 166 -1.99 0.89 21.18
N ALA A 167 -2.70 -0.20 21.35
CA ALA A 167 -2.93 -1.13 20.28
C ALA A 167 -4.42 -1.52 20.21
N THR A 168 -4.94 -1.61 19.01
CA THR A 168 -6.31 -2.04 18.76
C THR A 168 -6.31 -3.50 18.32
N ILE A 169 -7.15 -4.32 18.92
CA ILE A 169 -7.31 -5.73 18.55
C ILE A 169 -8.07 -5.81 17.23
N VAL A 170 -7.39 -6.29 16.19
CA VAL A 170 -7.95 -6.32 14.82
C VAL A 170 -8.31 -7.72 14.32
N GLU A 171 -7.83 -8.77 15.00
CA GLU A 171 -8.19 -10.16 14.69
C GLU A 171 -7.96 -11.07 15.90
N LEU A 172 -8.89 -11.98 16.14
CA LEU A 172 -8.74 -13.07 17.09
C LEU A 172 -8.27 -14.31 16.32
N LEU A 173 -7.06 -14.79 16.60
CA LEU A 173 -6.46 -15.92 15.87
C LEU A 173 -6.91 -17.25 16.48
N ASP A 174 -6.91 -17.34 17.82
CA ASP A 174 -7.43 -18.47 18.61
C ASP A 174 -7.73 -18.01 20.05
N ARG A 175 -7.93 -18.97 20.97
CA ARG A 175 -8.29 -18.67 22.38
C ARG A 175 -7.24 -17.86 23.14
N SER A 176 -5.98 -17.91 22.72
CA SER A 176 -4.85 -17.30 23.43
C SER A 176 -4.02 -16.35 22.56
N ARG A 177 -4.31 -16.24 21.27
CA ARG A 177 -3.53 -15.41 20.34
C ARG A 177 -4.41 -14.44 19.58
N LEU A 178 -3.95 -13.24 19.47
CA LEU A 178 -4.63 -12.16 18.77
C LEU A 178 -3.65 -11.35 17.92
N MET A 179 -4.19 -10.65 16.93
CA MET A 179 -3.47 -9.68 16.12
C MET A 179 -3.88 -8.27 16.55
N VAL A 180 -2.91 -7.45 16.86
CA VAL A 180 -3.14 -6.03 17.19
C VAL A 180 -2.52 -5.11 16.16
N SER A 181 -3.13 -3.96 15.99
CA SER A 181 -2.56 -2.80 15.29
C SER A 181 -2.03 -1.82 16.33
N VAL A 182 -0.72 -1.65 16.38
CA VAL A 182 -0.08 -0.65 17.26
C VAL A 182 -0.28 0.72 16.61
N ASN A 183 -1.09 1.56 17.26
CA ASN A 183 -1.65 2.78 16.65
C ASN A 183 -0.58 3.82 16.32
N GLU A 184 0.32 4.11 17.25
CA GLU A 184 1.36 5.14 17.11
C GLU A 184 2.43 4.76 16.08
N LEU A 185 2.61 3.45 15.86
CA LEU A 185 3.66 2.91 14.99
C LEU A 185 3.13 2.42 13.65
N ALA A 186 1.82 2.37 13.48
CA ALA A 186 1.17 1.79 12.29
C ALA A 186 1.80 0.42 11.92
N MET A 187 1.92 -0.47 12.90
CA MET A 187 2.46 -1.83 12.74
C MET A 187 1.52 -2.85 13.35
N THR A 188 1.49 -4.05 12.78
CA THR A 188 0.71 -5.15 13.32
C THR A 188 1.61 -6.13 14.08
N LYS A 189 1.11 -6.68 15.18
CA LYS A 189 1.80 -7.66 15.99
C LYS A 189 0.86 -8.79 16.42
N LYS A 190 1.43 -9.99 16.51
CA LYS A 190 0.77 -11.11 17.21
C LYS A 190 1.10 -11.04 18.68
N LEU A 191 0.09 -11.13 19.51
CA LEU A 191 0.23 -11.20 20.96
C LEU A 191 -0.41 -12.47 21.47
N SER A 192 0.12 -12.98 22.59
CA SER A 192 -0.51 -14.04 23.37
C SER A 192 -1.14 -13.40 24.61
N THR A 193 -2.35 -13.79 24.91
CA THR A 193 -3.09 -13.32 26.09
C THR A 193 -3.72 -14.48 26.83
N GLY A 194 -3.82 -14.38 28.15
CA GLY A 194 -4.60 -15.29 28.98
C GLY A 194 -6.03 -14.80 29.24
N GLU A 195 -6.36 -13.60 28.77
CA GLU A 195 -7.65 -12.94 29.02
C GLU A 195 -8.58 -13.06 27.82
N LYS A 196 -9.87 -12.95 28.07
CA LYS A 196 -10.88 -12.87 27.02
C LYS A 196 -10.94 -11.45 26.48
N ASN A 197 -10.66 -11.29 25.20
CA ASN A 197 -10.63 -10.01 24.51
C ASN A 197 -11.67 -10.01 23.38
N ASN A 198 -12.11 -8.81 22.98
CA ASN A 198 -13.02 -8.61 21.85
C ASN A 198 -12.31 -7.85 20.73
N LEU A 199 -12.87 -7.94 19.52
CA LEU A 199 -12.44 -7.11 18.40
C LEU A 199 -12.66 -5.63 18.73
N ASN A 200 -11.71 -4.81 18.31
CA ASN A 200 -11.67 -3.36 18.52
C ASN A 200 -11.40 -2.91 19.98
N ASP A 201 -11.21 -3.83 20.92
CA ASP A 201 -10.70 -3.45 22.23
C ASP A 201 -9.35 -2.76 22.09
N ILE A 202 -9.12 -1.73 22.91
CA ILE A 202 -7.85 -1.00 22.96
C ILE A 202 -7.08 -1.50 24.18
N VAL A 203 -5.86 -1.95 23.95
CA VAL A 203 -4.95 -2.39 24.99
C VAL A 203 -3.72 -1.51 25.06
N GLU A 204 -3.20 -1.27 26.24
CA GLU A 204 -1.92 -0.59 26.45
C GLU A 204 -0.80 -1.63 26.42
N LEU A 205 0.24 -1.37 25.64
CA LEU A 205 1.39 -2.24 25.50
C LEU A 205 2.65 -1.48 25.89
N ILE A 206 3.58 -2.19 26.53
CA ILE A 206 4.90 -1.66 26.87
C ILE A 206 5.93 -2.44 26.05
N ASN A 207 6.79 -1.72 25.35
CA ASN A 207 7.92 -2.34 24.63
C ASN A 207 8.91 -2.91 25.63
N THR A 208 9.18 -4.21 25.55
CA THR A 208 10.11 -4.91 26.46
C THR A 208 11.48 -5.13 25.84
N SER A 209 11.55 -5.41 24.55
CA SER A 209 12.80 -5.60 23.84
C SER A 209 12.61 -5.47 22.33
N VAL A 210 13.73 -5.22 21.64
CA VAL A 210 13.77 -5.08 20.17
C VAL A 210 14.91 -5.92 19.62
N ASN A 211 14.64 -6.70 18.59
CA ASN A 211 15.63 -7.42 17.80
C ASN A 211 15.66 -6.85 16.37
N LEU A 212 16.67 -6.03 16.08
CA LEU A 212 16.82 -5.41 14.76
C LEU A 212 17.19 -6.39 13.66
N VAL A 213 17.91 -7.47 14.01
CA VAL A 213 18.34 -8.47 13.02
C VAL A 213 17.12 -9.24 12.49
N ASN A 214 16.26 -9.67 13.39
CA ASN A 214 15.04 -10.41 13.06
C ASN A 214 13.87 -9.49 12.70
N GLN A 215 14.06 -8.17 12.77
CA GLN A 215 13.00 -7.16 12.54
C GLN A 215 11.80 -7.33 13.46
N GLU A 216 12.04 -7.60 14.75
CA GLU A 216 11.02 -7.87 15.76
C GLU A 216 11.07 -6.90 16.93
N ALA A 217 9.90 -6.60 17.50
CA ALA A 217 9.73 -5.99 18.81
C ALA A 217 8.83 -6.86 19.67
N TYR A 218 9.08 -6.87 20.96
CA TYR A 218 8.32 -7.63 21.95
C TYR A 218 7.63 -6.68 22.90
N PHE A 219 6.37 -6.99 23.20
CA PHE A 219 5.51 -6.17 24.04
C PHE A 219 4.90 -7.06 25.15
N LYS A 220 4.59 -6.41 26.26
CA LYS A 220 3.78 -6.97 27.34
C LYS A 220 2.62 -6.03 27.68
#